data_1350f3affd03f146921fcce7e2908a8d
#
_entry.id   1350f3affd03f146921fcce7e2908a8d
#
_cell.length_a   1.000
_cell.length_b   1.000
_cell.length_c   1.000
_cell.angle_alpha   90.00
_cell.angle_beta   90.00
_cell.angle_gamma   90.00
#
_symmetry.space_group_name_H-M   'P 1'
#
loop_
_entity.id
_entity.type
_entity.pdbx_description
1 polymer ?
#
loop_
_entity_poly.entity_id
_entity_poly.type
_entity_poly.pdbx_seq_one_letter_code
_entity_poly.pdbx_strand_id
1 'polypeptide(L)'
;MIRPFAVVTASFYALAMLPLASCGGSSSNAPAADHGHDHAAGDHDHDHAAPSDADGHTHGVVIELGEAEAGGFKIKASRDGDVKAGGEAPIDVWVNGGKGGNAVRFWIGTEDAKGSVKAKAAVEVDHWHTHAEVPDPLPADAKLWVEIEGDGGAKTVVGFDLKI
;
A
#
# COMPACT_ATOMS: atom_id res chain seq x y z
N MET A 1 25.81 -10.74 48.13
CA MET A 1 25.24 -11.64 47.11
C MET A 1 25.66 -11.10 45.72
N ILE A 2 26.64 -11.73 45.11
CA ILE A 2 27.26 -11.28 43.86
C ILE A 2 26.63 -12.12 42.74
N ARG A 3 25.98 -11.48 41.75
CA ARG A 3 25.41 -12.15 40.55
C ARG A 3 26.46 -12.17 39.43
N PRO A 4 26.68 -13.30 38.74
CA PRO A 4 27.62 -13.37 37.65
C PRO A 4 27.02 -12.79 36.37
N PHE A 5 27.84 -12.03 35.61
CA PHE A 5 27.57 -11.55 34.26
C PHE A 5 27.75 -12.69 33.26
N ALA A 6 26.73 -12.91 32.41
CA ALA A 6 26.81 -13.81 31.28
C ALA A 6 27.38 -13.05 30.07
N VAL A 7 28.50 -13.53 29.55
CA VAL A 7 29.12 -13.04 28.33
C VAL A 7 28.44 -13.72 27.13
N VAL A 8 27.81 -12.93 26.27
CA VAL A 8 27.24 -13.40 24.99
C VAL A 8 28.28 -13.20 23.90
N THR A 9 28.78 -14.31 23.35
CA THR A 9 29.69 -14.34 22.21
C THR A 9 28.91 -14.16 20.91
N ALA A 10 29.22 -13.11 20.15
CA ALA A 10 28.68 -12.86 18.82
C ALA A 10 29.44 -13.71 17.77
N SER A 11 28.72 -14.58 17.06
CA SER A 11 29.23 -15.31 15.89
C SER A 11 29.02 -14.48 14.63
N PHE A 12 30.14 -14.15 13.96
CA PHE A 12 30.12 -13.54 12.66
C PHE A 12 29.93 -14.61 11.58
N TYR A 13 28.87 -14.52 10.78
CA TYR A 13 28.72 -15.27 9.55
C TYR A 13 29.26 -14.45 8.37
N ALA A 14 30.26 -15.00 7.70
CA ALA A 14 30.82 -14.44 6.47
C ALA A 14 29.86 -14.75 5.30
N LEU A 15 29.45 -13.70 4.57
CA LEU A 15 28.62 -13.79 3.37
C LEU A 15 29.51 -13.90 2.13
N ALA A 16 29.46 -15.02 1.43
CA ALA A 16 30.16 -15.26 0.18
C ALA A 16 29.45 -14.59 -0.99
N MET A 17 30.16 -13.71 -1.72
CA MET A 17 29.68 -13.10 -2.97
C MET A 17 29.92 -14.04 -4.16
N LEU A 18 28.86 -14.30 -4.93
CA LEU A 18 28.93 -14.95 -6.26
C LEU A 18 28.76 -13.89 -7.36
N PRO A 19 29.59 -13.89 -8.40
CA PRO A 19 29.40 -12.99 -9.54
C PRO A 19 28.40 -13.56 -10.54
N LEU A 20 27.40 -12.76 -10.95
CA LEU A 20 26.49 -13.06 -12.04
C LEU A 20 27.07 -12.57 -13.37
N ALA A 21 27.24 -13.49 -14.30
CA ALA A 21 27.67 -13.23 -15.67
C ALA A 21 26.55 -12.59 -16.49
N SER A 22 26.90 -11.50 -17.18
CA SER A 22 26.09 -10.79 -18.17
C SER A 22 26.07 -11.57 -19.49
N CYS A 23 24.88 -11.88 -20.01
CA CYS A 23 24.70 -12.26 -21.41
C CYS A 23 23.98 -11.15 -22.16
N GLY A 24 24.69 -10.56 -23.13
CA GLY A 24 24.14 -9.61 -24.09
C GLY A 24 23.23 -10.29 -25.10
N GLY A 25 22.15 -9.64 -25.48
CA GLY A 25 21.21 -10.04 -26.54
C GLY A 25 20.96 -8.89 -27.50
N SER A 26 21.24 -9.15 -28.76
CA SER A 26 21.30 -8.23 -29.91
C SER A 26 19.96 -7.61 -30.29
N SER A 27 20.05 -6.34 -30.68
CA SER A 27 19.03 -5.58 -31.40
C SER A 27 18.72 -6.19 -32.79
N SER A 28 17.46 -6.33 -33.15
CA SER A 28 17.01 -6.44 -34.54
C SER A 28 16.08 -5.28 -34.88
N ASN A 29 16.59 -4.38 -35.74
CA ASN A 29 15.81 -3.36 -36.43
C ASN A 29 14.85 -4.03 -37.40
N ALA A 30 13.55 -3.67 -37.36
CA ALA A 30 12.60 -3.87 -38.45
C ALA A 30 12.01 -2.51 -38.85
N PRO A 31 11.81 -2.26 -40.15
CA PRO A 31 11.42 -0.96 -40.68
C PRO A 31 9.94 -0.67 -40.45
N ALA A 32 9.64 0.61 -40.19
CA ALA A 32 8.32 1.18 -40.03
C ALA A 32 7.53 1.07 -41.36
N ALA A 33 6.33 0.50 -41.27
CA ALA A 33 5.31 0.63 -42.31
C ALA A 33 4.45 1.86 -42.02
N ASP A 34 4.52 2.83 -42.91
CA ASP A 34 3.67 4.01 -42.97
C ASP A 34 2.22 3.60 -43.34
N HIS A 35 1.28 3.79 -42.42
CA HIS A 35 -0.16 3.72 -42.71
C HIS A 35 -0.78 5.09 -42.49
N GLY A 36 -0.83 5.88 -43.55
CA GLY A 36 -1.63 7.08 -43.60
C GLY A 36 -3.13 6.74 -43.45
N HIS A 37 -3.76 7.28 -42.42
CA HIS A 37 -5.21 7.31 -42.29
C HIS A 37 -5.70 8.75 -42.37
N ASP A 38 -6.28 9.12 -43.50
CA ASP A 38 -7.11 10.30 -43.63
C ASP A 38 -8.35 10.15 -42.75
N HIS A 39 -8.49 10.96 -41.73
CA HIS A 39 -9.71 11.08 -40.95
C HIS A 39 -10.43 12.38 -41.32
N ALA A 40 -11.54 12.22 -42.01
CA ALA A 40 -12.52 13.27 -42.24
C ALA A 40 -13.01 13.85 -40.91
N ALA A 41 -13.09 15.18 -40.85
CA ALA A 41 -13.63 15.92 -39.72
C ALA A 41 -15.09 15.50 -39.45
N GLY A 42 -15.31 14.87 -38.32
CA GLY A 42 -16.61 14.63 -37.71
C GLY A 42 -16.65 15.37 -36.36
N ASP A 43 -17.52 16.38 -36.33
CA ASP A 43 -17.85 17.16 -35.15
C ASP A 43 -18.55 16.23 -34.14
N HIS A 44 -17.89 15.88 -33.07
CA HIS A 44 -18.50 15.15 -31.95
C HIS A 44 -18.36 15.98 -30.68
N ASP A 45 -19.49 16.55 -30.25
CA ASP A 45 -19.68 17.06 -28.89
C ASP A 45 -19.33 15.92 -27.93
N HIS A 46 -18.20 16.04 -27.25
CA HIS A 46 -17.85 15.18 -26.14
C HIS A 46 -18.23 15.91 -24.84
N ASP A 47 -19.32 15.46 -24.25
CA ASP A 47 -19.56 15.63 -22.83
C ASP A 47 -18.27 15.19 -22.09
N HIS A 48 -17.65 16.14 -21.40
CA HIS A 48 -16.49 15.87 -20.57
C HIS A 48 -16.93 15.01 -19.37
N ALA A 49 -16.88 13.70 -19.54
CA ALA A 49 -16.76 12.81 -18.41
C ALA A 49 -15.47 13.16 -17.66
N ALA A 50 -15.56 13.21 -16.33
CA ALA A 50 -14.42 13.46 -15.44
C ALA A 50 -13.22 12.58 -15.83
N PRO A 51 -11.97 13.06 -15.63
CA PRO A 51 -10.78 12.29 -16.01
C PRO A 51 -10.79 10.97 -15.24
N SER A 52 -10.88 9.87 -16.00
CA SER A 52 -10.61 8.53 -15.48
C SER A 52 -9.11 8.44 -15.26
N ASP A 53 -8.71 8.22 -14.01
CA ASP A 53 -7.31 8.00 -13.66
C ASP A 53 -6.72 6.86 -14.49
N ALA A 54 -5.48 7.06 -14.95
CA ALA A 54 -4.83 6.32 -16.03
C ALA A 54 -4.56 4.82 -15.73
N ASP A 55 -4.95 4.30 -14.56
CA ASP A 55 -4.68 2.92 -14.13
C ASP A 55 -5.88 1.96 -14.18
N GLY A 56 -7.01 2.37 -14.78
CA GLY A 56 -8.10 1.46 -15.10
C GLY A 56 -8.82 0.80 -13.91
N HIS A 57 -8.58 1.24 -12.69
CA HIS A 57 -9.28 0.79 -11.50
C HIS A 57 -10.58 1.58 -11.34
N THR A 58 -11.72 0.90 -11.47
CA THR A 58 -13.02 1.49 -11.16
C THR A 58 -13.11 1.61 -9.65
N HIS A 59 -12.73 2.78 -9.11
CA HIS A 59 -12.93 3.07 -7.70
C HIS A 59 -14.44 3.07 -7.42
N GLY A 60 -14.84 2.35 -6.38
CA GLY A 60 -16.22 2.36 -5.88
C GLY A 60 -16.53 3.69 -5.20
N VAL A 61 -17.66 3.74 -4.49
CA VAL A 61 -18.01 4.91 -3.67
C VAL A 61 -16.99 5.03 -2.53
N VAL A 62 -16.36 6.21 -2.41
CA VAL A 62 -15.43 6.52 -1.31
C VAL A 62 -16.19 6.59 0.01
N ILE A 63 -15.70 5.87 1.01
CA ILE A 63 -16.24 5.85 2.37
C ILE A 63 -15.17 6.32 3.34
N GLU A 64 -15.35 7.52 3.88
CA GLU A 64 -14.48 8.09 4.90
C GLU A 64 -14.58 7.27 6.19
N LEU A 65 -13.47 6.70 6.66
CA LEU A 65 -13.42 5.91 7.88
C LEU A 65 -13.26 6.79 9.12
N GLY A 66 -12.62 7.94 8.97
CA GLY A 66 -12.46 8.94 10.01
C GLY A 66 -11.02 9.42 10.17
N GLU A 67 -10.77 10.08 11.30
CA GLU A 67 -9.47 10.64 11.66
C GLU A 67 -9.04 10.12 13.04
N ALA A 68 -7.73 9.99 13.26
CA ALA A 68 -7.14 9.61 14.53
C ALA A 68 -5.80 10.32 14.74
N GLU A 69 -5.39 10.45 16.00
CA GLU A 69 -4.06 10.95 16.37
C GLU A 69 -3.32 9.88 17.18
N ALA A 70 -2.12 9.51 16.75
CA ALA A 70 -1.29 8.53 17.45
C ALA A 70 0.19 8.77 17.11
N GLY A 71 1.09 8.60 18.11
CA GLY A 71 2.54 8.74 17.92
C GLY A 71 3.00 10.11 17.38
N GLY A 72 2.18 11.16 17.55
CA GLY A 72 2.42 12.49 17.00
C GLY A 72 1.97 12.64 15.54
N PHE A 73 1.42 11.59 14.92
CA PHE A 73 0.83 11.63 13.59
C PHE A 73 -0.66 11.97 13.66
N LYS A 74 -1.13 12.73 12.68
CA LYS A 74 -2.55 12.90 12.35
C LYS A 74 -2.84 12.02 11.14
N ILE A 75 -3.79 11.10 11.30
CA ILE A 75 -4.05 10.05 10.35
C ILE A 75 -5.51 10.14 9.93
N LYS A 76 -5.77 10.22 8.63
CA LYS A 76 -7.10 10.14 8.04
C LYS A 76 -7.14 8.90 7.16
N ALA A 77 -8.25 8.16 7.17
CA ALA A 77 -8.41 6.97 6.35
C ALA A 77 -9.73 6.96 5.60
N SER A 78 -9.71 6.42 4.38
CA SER A 78 -10.88 6.07 3.60
C SER A 78 -10.73 4.69 2.96
N ARG A 79 -11.84 4.15 2.47
CA ARG A 79 -11.90 2.97 1.62
C ARG A 79 -12.80 3.19 0.44
N ASP A 80 -12.58 2.45 -0.63
CA ASP A 80 -13.43 2.45 -1.80
C ASP A 80 -14.26 1.18 -1.90
N GLY A 81 -15.52 1.34 -2.28
CA GLY A 81 -16.45 0.23 -2.52
C GLY A 81 -16.78 -0.60 -1.28
N ASP A 82 -17.24 -1.82 -1.52
CA ASP A 82 -17.69 -2.75 -0.48
C ASP A 82 -16.54 -3.61 0.06
N VAL A 83 -16.59 -3.91 1.36
CA VAL A 83 -15.70 -4.89 2.01
C VAL A 83 -16.36 -6.27 1.93
N LYS A 84 -15.73 -7.21 1.23
CA LYS A 84 -16.21 -8.60 1.05
C LYS A 84 -15.19 -9.58 1.55
N ALA A 85 -15.60 -10.52 2.41
CA ALA A 85 -14.74 -11.60 2.90
C ALA A 85 -14.08 -12.35 1.73
N GLY A 86 -12.76 -12.58 1.84
CA GLY A 86 -11.94 -13.22 0.80
C GLY A 86 -11.63 -12.35 -0.41
N GLY A 87 -12.03 -11.06 -0.40
CA GLY A 87 -11.72 -10.08 -1.44
C GLY A 87 -10.61 -9.12 -1.04
N GLU A 88 -10.56 -7.99 -1.73
CA GLU A 88 -9.66 -6.87 -1.45
C GLU A 88 -10.47 -5.59 -1.29
N ALA A 89 -9.98 -4.67 -0.46
CA ALA A 89 -10.52 -3.33 -0.30
C ALA A 89 -9.43 -2.31 -0.62
N PRO A 90 -9.63 -1.40 -1.60
CA PRO A 90 -8.76 -0.26 -1.82
C PRO A 90 -8.82 0.68 -0.61
N ILE A 91 -7.68 1.07 -0.10
CA ILE A 91 -7.53 1.89 1.11
C ILE A 91 -6.61 3.05 0.83
N ASP A 92 -7.05 4.24 1.23
CA ASP A 92 -6.26 5.47 1.22
C ASP A 92 -6.04 5.98 2.63
N VAL A 93 -4.80 6.36 2.94
CA VAL A 93 -4.45 6.90 4.26
C VAL A 93 -3.56 8.13 4.10
N TRP A 94 -3.99 9.25 4.64
CA TRP A 94 -3.20 10.47 4.78
C TRP A 94 -2.52 10.47 6.14
N VAL A 95 -1.19 10.63 6.14
CA VAL A 95 -0.37 10.66 7.36
C VAL A 95 0.36 11.98 7.42
N ASN A 96 0.06 12.80 8.41
CA ASN A 96 0.63 14.12 8.59
C ASN A 96 1.30 14.25 9.96
N GLY A 97 2.35 15.07 10.05
CA GLY A 97 3.08 15.30 11.30
C GLY A 97 4.03 14.15 11.65
N GLY A 98 4.27 13.98 12.95
CA GLY A 98 5.18 12.96 13.47
C GLY A 98 6.65 13.15 13.06
N LYS A 99 7.48 12.15 13.41
CA LYS A 99 8.87 12.05 12.96
C LYS A 99 9.06 10.75 12.20
N GLY A 100 9.49 10.83 10.96
CA GLY A 100 9.60 9.70 10.06
C GLY A 100 8.29 9.47 9.32
N GLY A 101 7.81 8.28 9.23
CA GLY A 101 6.75 7.87 8.31
C GLY A 101 7.37 7.20 7.10
N ASN A 102 8.40 6.38 7.37
CA ASN A 102 9.23 5.75 6.34
C ASN A 102 8.53 4.58 5.66
N ALA A 103 7.55 3.97 6.34
CA ALA A 103 6.72 2.93 5.79
C ALA A 103 5.35 2.90 6.48
N VAL A 104 4.32 2.67 5.68
CA VAL A 104 2.96 2.47 6.17
C VAL A 104 2.47 1.10 5.70
N ARG A 105 1.79 0.37 6.59
CA ARG A 105 1.19 -0.93 6.30
C ARG A 105 -0.25 -0.94 6.76
N PHE A 106 -1.10 -1.59 5.99
CA PHE A 106 -2.52 -1.75 6.31
C PHE A 106 -2.87 -3.22 6.43
N TRP A 107 -3.84 -3.53 7.27
CA TRP A 107 -4.51 -4.82 7.26
C TRP A 107 -5.94 -4.69 7.77
N ILE A 108 -6.80 -5.57 7.30
CA ILE A 108 -8.17 -5.71 7.79
C ILE A 108 -8.23 -6.93 8.70
N GLY A 109 -8.86 -6.79 9.87
CA GLY A 109 -8.97 -7.88 10.85
C GLY A 109 -8.78 -7.42 12.28
N THR A 110 -8.11 -8.23 13.10
CA THR A 110 -7.77 -7.91 14.50
C THR A 110 -6.47 -7.11 14.60
N GLU A 111 -6.25 -6.41 15.72
CA GLU A 111 -5.08 -5.55 15.93
C GLU A 111 -3.74 -6.29 15.81
N ASP A 112 -3.69 -7.53 16.28
CA ASP A 112 -2.51 -8.39 16.22
C ASP A 112 -2.24 -8.96 14.81
N ALA A 113 -3.07 -8.63 13.83
CA ALA A 113 -3.04 -9.12 12.44
C ALA A 113 -3.15 -10.65 12.32
N LYS A 114 -3.68 -11.34 13.32
CA LYS A 114 -3.81 -12.79 13.25
C LYS A 114 -4.82 -13.18 12.15
N GLY A 115 -4.35 -13.96 11.19
CA GLY A 115 -5.15 -14.36 10.02
C GLY A 115 -5.35 -13.27 8.97
N SER A 116 -4.60 -12.17 9.06
CA SER A 116 -4.63 -11.07 8.10
C SER A 116 -3.27 -10.87 7.43
N VAL A 117 -3.25 -10.29 6.26
CA VAL A 117 -2.04 -9.90 5.54
C VAL A 117 -1.77 -8.42 5.76
N LYS A 118 -0.58 -8.09 6.28
CA LYS A 118 -0.12 -6.70 6.38
C LYS A 118 0.43 -6.25 5.03
N ALA A 119 -0.39 -5.57 4.25
CA ALA A 119 0.01 -5.00 2.97
C ALA A 119 0.85 -3.73 3.18
N LYS A 120 1.98 -3.63 2.49
CA LYS A 120 2.77 -2.40 2.47
C LYS A 120 2.16 -1.43 1.47
N ALA A 121 1.84 -0.22 1.93
CA ALA A 121 1.30 0.82 1.08
C ALA A 121 2.39 1.49 0.23
N ALA A 122 2.00 1.95 -0.95
CA ALA A 122 2.77 2.85 -1.80
C ALA A 122 2.36 4.31 -1.53
N VAL A 123 3.25 5.25 -1.78
CA VAL A 123 2.94 6.68 -1.75
C VAL A 123 2.37 7.07 -3.11
N GLU A 124 1.18 7.65 -3.11
CA GLU A 124 0.55 8.25 -4.28
C GLU A 124 0.29 9.72 -3.99
N VAL A 125 0.95 10.59 -4.74
CA VAL A 125 0.86 12.06 -4.63
C VAL A 125 0.98 12.57 -3.19
N ASP A 126 -0.10 12.52 -2.38
CA ASP A 126 -0.20 13.06 -1.02
C ASP A 126 -0.71 12.06 0.03
N HIS A 127 -0.95 10.82 -0.35
CA HIS A 127 -1.47 9.76 0.52
C HIS A 127 -0.76 8.42 0.31
N TRP A 128 -1.06 7.47 1.17
CA TRP A 128 -0.62 6.09 1.08
C TRP A 128 -1.77 5.23 0.59
N HIS A 129 -1.53 4.47 -0.48
CA HIS A 129 -2.51 3.60 -1.11
C HIS A 129 -2.07 2.14 -1.11
N THR A 130 -3.03 1.23 -0.91
CA THR A 130 -2.90 -0.20 -1.20
C THR A 130 -4.25 -0.89 -1.23
N HIS A 131 -4.31 -2.06 -1.83
CA HIS A 131 -5.42 -2.99 -1.72
C HIS A 131 -5.18 -3.92 -0.52
N ALA A 132 -5.99 -3.77 0.53
CA ALA A 132 -5.90 -4.62 1.71
C ALA A 132 -6.73 -5.89 1.52
N GLU A 133 -6.09 -7.06 1.72
CA GLU A 133 -6.81 -8.34 1.70
C GLU A 133 -7.82 -8.41 2.85
N VAL A 134 -9.03 -8.86 2.54
CA VAL A 134 -10.10 -9.05 3.51
C VAL A 134 -10.13 -10.51 3.95
N PRO A 135 -9.93 -10.82 5.24
CA PRO A 135 -9.96 -12.20 5.73
C PRO A 135 -11.28 -12.91 5.41
N ASP A 136 -11.20 -14.22 5.21
CA ASP A 136 -12.37 -15.11 5.11
C ASP A 136 -12.22 -16.26 6.13
N PRO A 137 -13.09 -16.34 7.16
CA PRO A 137 -14.17 -15.39 7.49
C PRO A 137 -13.67 -14.03 8.01
N LEU A 138 -14.42 -12.96 7.71
CA LEU A 138 -14.16 -11.64 8.29
C LEU A 138 -14.56 -11.65 9.77
N PRO A 139 -13.64 -11.34 10.74
CA PRO A 139 -13.98 -11.22 12.15
C PRO A 139 -15.07 -10.18 12.40
N ALA A 140 -15.97 -10.44 13.35
CA ALA A 140 -17.10 -9.54 13.65
C ALA A 140 -16.65 -8.17 14.22
N ASP A 141 -15.47 -8.11 14.80
CA ASP A 141 -14.82 -6.92 15.36
C ASP A 141 -13.68 -6.39 14.44
N ALA A 142 -13.66 -6.83 13.18
CA ALA A 142 -12.65 -6.41 12.22
C ALA A 142 -12.64 -4.90 12.01
N LYS A 143 -11.44 -4.36 11.96
CA LYS A 143 -11.14 -2.95 11.64
C LYS A 143 -10.11 -2.87 10.52
N LEU A 144 -10.01 -1.70 9.92
CA LEU A 144 -8.80 -1.31 9.21
C LEU A 144 -7.76 -0.89 10.25
N TRP A 145 -6.61 -1.53 10.24
CA TRP A 145 -5.45 -1.17 11.05
C TRP A 145 -4.38 -0.56 10.19
N VAL A 146 -3.79 0.52 10.69
CA VAL A 146 -2.71 1.26 10.05
C VAL A 146 -1.49 1.23 10.96
N GLU A 147 -0.39 0.67 10.48
CA GLU A 147 0.92 0.67 11.15
C GLU A 147 1.83 1.68 10.44
N ILE A 148 2.32 2.66 11.17
CA ILE A 148 3.28 3.66 10.69
C ILE A 148 4.63 3.36 11.34
N GLU A 149 5.65 3.16 10.53
CA GLU A 149 7.03 3.01 10.96
C GLU A 149 7.73 4.35 10.91
N GLY A 150 8.02 4.90 12.08
CA GLY A 150 8.72 6.16 12.25
C GLY A 150 10.24 6.01 12.35
N ASP A 151 10.90 7.10 12.73
CA ASP A 151 12.35 7.12 12.91
C ASP A 151 12.82 6.11 13.95
N GLY A 152 13.94 5.44 13.66
CA GLY A 152 14.49 4.41 14.53
C GLY A 152 13.69 3.12 14.61
N GLY A 153 12.72 2.91 13.69
CA GLY A 153 11.88 1.71 13.64
C GLY A 153 10.76 1.69 14.67
N ALA A 154 10.46 2.83 15.31
CA ALA A 154 9.31 2.95 16.21
C ALA A 154 8.01 2.74 15.42
N LYS A 155 7.09 1.94 15.97
CA LYS A 155 5.83 1.60 15.33
C LYS A 155 4.66 2.24 16.07
N THR A 156 3.80 2.89 15.32
CA THR A 156 2.51 3.42 15.79
C THR A 156 1.40 2.66 15.06
N VAL A 157 0.44 2.12 15.81
CA VAL A 157 -0.70 1.38 15.25
C VAL A 157 -1.99 2.08 15.65
N VAL A 158 -2.91 2.22 14.70
CA VAL A 158 -4.23 2.80 14.93
C VAL A 158 -5.29 2.04 14.13
N GLY A 159 -6.50 1.91 14.69
CA GLY A 159 -7.61 1.20 14.08
C GLY A 159 -8.76 2.11 13.70
N PHE A 160 -9.38 1.86 12.55
CA PHE A 160 -10.57 2.55 12.05
C PHE A 160 -11.71 1.55 11.83
N ASP A 161 -12.94 1.92 12.19
CA ASP A 161 -14.11 1.10 11.91
C ASP A 161 -14.38 1.05 10.41
N LEU A 162 -14.59 -0.16 9.87
CA LEU A 162 -14.76 -0.38 8.42
C LEU A 162 -16.05 0.22 7.85
N LYS A 163 -17.04 0.51 8.69
CA LYS A 163 -18.36 1.03 8.29
C LYS A 163 -19.04 0.15 7.22
N ILE A 164 -19.08 -1.15 7.48
CA ILE A 164 -19.73 -2.18 6.67
C ILE A 164 -21.17 -2.40 7.09
#